data_3083a93fda18fc451cccb9d2f8d83927
#
_entry.id   3083a93fda18fc451cccb9d2f8d83927
#
_cell.length_a   1.000
_cell.length_b   1.000
_cell.length_c   1.000
_cell.angle_alpha   90.00
_cell.angle_beta   90.00
_cell.angle_gamma   90.00
#
_symmetry.space_group_name_H-M   'P 1'
#
loop_
_entity.id
_entity.type
_entity.pdbx_description
1 polymer ?
#
loop_
_entity_poly.entity_id
_entity_poly.type
_entity_poly.pdbx_seq_one_letter_code
_entity_poly.pdbx_strand_id
1 'polypeptide(L)'
;MIQDKKTVVYCRVSTVKETQETSLARQREELTKYAKDLGYTVAAVFEDRHSGYDVDRDGLLEMLNYMKDNRIQVLFIQDETRLGRGNARMAVLHLLIKQDVTVYSLNEAGPLALNEMDTMLLEILAIVEEYQ
;
A
#
# COMPACT_ATOMS: atom_id res chain seq x y z
N MET A 1 -24.81 7.95 13.51
CA MET A 1 -23.91 8.85 12.79
C MET A 1 -22.92 8.03 11.98
N ILE A 2 -22.92 8.22 10.69
CA ILE A 2 -22.01 7.47 9.81
C ILE A 2 -20.65 8.15 9.85
N GLN A 3 -19.65 7.43 10.32
CA GLN A 3 -18.29 7.92 10.23
C GLN A 3 -17.78 7.67 8.83
N ASP A 4 -17.24 8.69 8.22
CA ASP A 4 -16.60 8.55 6.92
C ASP A 4 -15.39 7.66 7.06
N LYS A 5 -15.45 6.48 6.45
CA LYS A 5 -14.31 5.59 6.40
C LYS A 5 -13.42 6.04 5.26
N LYS A 6 -12.34 6.70 5.61
CA LYS A 6 -11.40 7.23 4.61
C LYS A 6 -10.27 6.25 4.35
N THR A 7 -9.87 6.19 3.10
CA THR A 7 -8.77 5.35 2.67
C THR A 7 -7.91 6.10 1.65
N VAL A 8 -6.74 5.57 1.39
CA VAL A 8 -5.91 6.01 0.27
C VAL A 8 -5.71 4.84 -0.68
N VAL A 9 -5.39 5.17 -1.92
CA VAL A 9 -5.10 4.20 -2.97
C VAL A 9 -3.67 4.43 -3.43
N TYR A 10 -2.92 3.36 -3.59
CA TYR A 10 -1.56 3.43 -4.11
C TYR A 10 -1.44 2.58 -5.36
N CYS A 11 -0.94 3.19 -6.43
CA CYS A 11 -0.74 2.55 -7.72
C CYS A 11 0.72 2.63 -8.13
N ARG A 12 1.23 1.56 -8.71
CA ARG A 12 2.59 1.56 -9.22
C ARG A 12 2.68 0.72 -10.48
N VAL A 13 3.40 1.22 -11.47
CA VAL A 13 3.66 0.50 -12.71
C VAL A 13 5.13 0.62 -13.07
N SER A 14 5.63 -0.36 -13.83
CA SER A 14 6.93 -0.27 -14.44
C SER A 14 6.86 0.62 -15.67
N THR A 15 7.80 1.55 -15.81
CA THR A 15 7.84 2.43 -16.98
C THR A 15 8.19 1.68 -18.26
N VAL A 16 8.80 0.50 -18.13
CA VAL A 16 9.29 -0.27 -19.29
C VAL A 16 8.19 -1.08 -19.94
N LYS A 17 7.19 -1.51 -19.17
CA LYS A 17 6.16 -2.43 -19.65
C LYS A 17 4.76 -1.92 -19.37
N GLU A 18 4.57 -0.61 -19.38
CA GLU A 18 3.23 -0.09 -19.17
C GLU A 18 2.36 -0.40 -20.38
N THR A 19 1.33 -1.20 -20.18
CA THR A 19 0.31 -1.48 -21.17
C THR A 19 -1.00 -0.91 -20.67
N GLN A 20 -2.04 -0.96 -21.49
CA GLN A 20 -3.36 -0.52 -21.05
C GLN A 20 -3.87 -1.33 -19.87
N GLU A 21 -3.46 -2.60 -19.77
CA GLU A 21 -3.89 -3.48 -18.69
C GLU A 21 -3.22 -3.14 -17.37
N THR A 22 -2.02 -2.56 -17.41
CA THR A 22 -1.23 -2.25 -16.22
C THR A 22 -1.09 -0.75 -16.00
N SER A 23 -1.83 0.07 -16.73
CA SER A 23 -1.70 1.52 -16.62
C SER A 23 -2.11 2.03 -15.24
N LEU A 24 -1.51 3.15 -14.85
CA LEU A 24 -1.85 3.80 -13.58
C LEU A 24 -3.32 4.20 -13.55
N ALA A 25 -3.84 4.72 -14.66
CA ALA A 25 -5.23 5.14 -14.74
C ALA A 25 -6.17 3.97 -14.47
N ARG A 26 -5.87 2.81 -15.02
CA ARG A 26 -6.70 1.62 -14.83
C ARG A 26 -6.63 1.12 -13.39
N GLN A 27 -5.44 1.06 -12.81
CA GLN A 27 -5.29 0.67 -11.41
C GLN A 27 -6.08 1.60 -10.50
N ARG A 28 -5.95 2.90 -10.71
CA ARG A 28 -6.67 3.89 -9.91
C ARG A 28 -8.18 3.69 -10.00
N GLU A 29 -8.69 3.50 -11.20
CA GLU A 29 -10.12 3.30 -11.42
C GLU A 29 -10.63 2.04 -10.73
N GLU A 30 -9.93 0.92 -10.91
CA GLU A 30 -10.32 -0.35 -10.32
C GLU A 30 -10.26 -0.31 -8.79
N LEU A 31 -9.20 0.28 -8.25
CA LEU A 31 -9.03 0.36 -6.80
C LEU A 31 -10.01 1.33 -6.15
N THR A 32 -10.29 2.45 -6.82
CA THR A 32 -11.27 3.40 -6.33
C THR A 32 -12.65 2.76 -6.26
N LYS A 33 -13.01 2.00 -7.29
CA LYS A 33 -14.28 1.28 -7.32
C LYS A 33 -14.34 0.23 -6.21
N TYR A 34 -13.27 -0.53 -6.03
CA TYR A 34 -13.20 -1.55 -5.00
C TYR A 34 -13.37 -0.95 -3.61
N ALA A 35 -12.65 0.13 -3.34
CA ALA A 35 -12.76 0.83 -2.06
C ALA A 35 -14.18 1.32 -1.81
N LYS A 36 -14.79 1.92 -2.83
CA LYS A 36 -16.14 2.43 -2.75
C LYS A 36 -17.16 1.31 -2.49
N ASP A 37 -16.99 0.18 -3.17
CA ASP A 37 -17.86 -0.98 -2.98
C ASP A 37 -17.82 -1.50 -1.56
N LEU A 38 -16.70 -1.35 -0.88
CA LEU A 38 -16.54 -1.74 0.52
C LEU A 38 -16.96 -0.65 1.51
N GLY A 39 -17.44 0.48 1.02
CA GLY A 39 -17.94 1.55 1.88
C GLY A 39 -16.91 2.59 2.29
N TYR A 40 -15.78 2.65 1.58
CA TYR A 40 -14.73 3.62 1.90
C TYR A 40 -14.77 4.80 0.95
N THR A 41 -14.35 5.96 1.46
CA THR A 41 -14.16 7.16 0.67
C THR A 41 -12.67 7.35 0.41
N VAL A 42 -12.29 7.42 -0.87
CA VAL A 42 -10.88 7.61 -1.24
C VAL A 42 -10.51 9.08 -1.00
N ALA A 43 -9.67 9.32 -0.01
CA ALA A 43 -9.23 10.67 0.35
C ALA A 43 -8.11 11.16 -0.56
N ALA A 44 -7.26 10.26 -1.04
CA ALA A 44 -6.14 10.61 -1.92
C ALA A 44 -5.69 9.37 -2.68
N VAL A 45 -5.09 9.61 -3.84
CA VAL A 45 -4.48 8.57 -4.68
C VAL A 45 -3.02 8.92 -4.87
N PHE A 46 -2.14 7.96 -4.66
CA PHE A 46 -0.71 8.14 -4.85
C PHE A 46 -0.21 7.19 -5.93
N GLU A 47 0.72 7.67 -6.74
CA GLU A 47 1.16 6.93 -7.91
C GLU A 47 2.67 7.01 -8.05
N ASP A 48 3.29 5.90 -8.44
CA ASP A 48 4.71 5.85 -8.79
C ASP A 48 4.90 5.15 -10.12
N ARG A 49 5.84 5.65 -10.89
CA ARG A 49 6.36 4.96 -12.07
C ARG A 49 7.79 4.56 -11.76
N HIS A 50 8.08 3.30 -11.95
CA HIS A 50 9.34 2.74 -11.50
C HIS A 50 9.99 1.93 -12.62
N SER A 51 11.15 2.37 -13.10
CA SER A 51 11.99 1.53 -13.95
C SER A 51 12.73 0.55 -13.03
N GLY A 52 12.98 -0.66 -13.52
CA GLY A 52 13.41 -1.77 -12.68
C GLY A 52 14.62 -1.55 -11.77
N TYR A 53 15.38 -0.48 -11.98
CA TYR A 53 16.58 -0.20 -11.19
C TYR A 53 16.50 1.02 -10.31
N ASP A 54 15.54 1.87 -10.53
CA ASP A 54 15.39 3.08 -9.74
C ASP A 54 14.45 2.87 -8.57
N VAL A 55 14.88 3.40 -7.43
CA VAL A 55 14.09 3.32 -6.20
C VAL A 55 13.37 4.64 -5.97
N ASP A 56 12.94 5.28 -7.06
CA ASP A 56 12.18 6.51 -6.94
C ASP A 56 10.75 6.16 -6.56
N ARG A 57 10.44 6.35 -5.28
CA ARG A 57 9.16 6.01 -4.72
C ARG A 57 8.58 7.20 -3.97
N ASP A 58 8.69 8.36 -4.57
CA ASP A 58 8.20 9.59 -3.98
C ASP A 58 6.72 9.50 -3.64
N GLY A 59 5.91 8.88 -4.50
CA GLY A 59 4.49 8.69 -4.25
C GLY A 59 4.24 7.85 -3.01
N LEU A 60 5.02 6.79 -2.82
CA LEU A 60 4.90 5.94 -1.64
C LEU A 60 5.24 6.71 -0.36
N LEU A 61 6.32 7.49 -0.39
CA LEU A 61 6.74 8.28 0.76
C LEU A 61 5.72 9.36 1.11
N GLU A 62 5.19 10.02 0.09
CA GLU A 62 4.12 11.00 0.28
C GLU A 62 2.88 10.36 0.88
N MET A 63 2.54 9.16 0.41
CA MET A 63 1.41 8.41 0.94
C MET A 63 1.58 8.09 2.41
N LEU A 64 2.76 7.59 2.79
CA LEU A 64 3.02 7.22 4.18
C LEU A 64 2.90 8.44 5.09
N ASN A 65 3.43 9.59 4.66
CA ASN A 65 3.31 10.82 5.42
C ASN A 65 1.87 11.32 5.49
N TYR A 66 1.15 11.25 4.38
CA TYR A 66 -0.25 11.66 4.33
C TYR A 66 -1.11 10.82 5.28
N MET A 67 -0.91 9.51 5.25
CA MET A 67 -1.66 8.59 6.12
C MET A 67 -1.39 8.87 7.58
N LYS A 68 -0.14 9.15 7.92
CA LYS A 68 0.24 9.47 9.29
C LYS A 68 -0.40 10.78 9.74
N ASP A 69 -0.29 11.82 8.92
CA ASP A 69 -0.78 13.15 9.27
C ASP A 69 -2.30 13.20 9.34
N ASN A 70 -2.99 12.40 8.56
CA ASN A 70 -4.45 12.39 8.48
C ASN A 70 -5.08 11.20 9.19
N ARG A 71 -4.27 10.39 9.86
CA ARG A 71 -4.72 9.21 10.63
C ARG A 71 -5.56 8.25 9.80
N ILE A 72 -5.10 7.99 8.58
CA ILE A 72 -5.77 7.04 7.69
C ILE A 72 -5.22 5.65 7.99
N GLN A 73 -6.10 4.71 8.23
CA GLN A 73 -5.73 3.36 8.66
C GLN A 73 -6.12 2.28 7.66
N VAL A 74 -6.42 2.67 6.44
CA VAL A 74 -6.77 1.72 5.38
C VAL A 74 -6.09 2.13 4.08
N LEU A 75 -5.49 1.16 3.41
CA LEU A 75 -4.79 1.34 2.15
C LEU A 75 -5.28 0.29 1.15
N PHE A 76 -5.54 0.71 -0.08
CA PHE A 76 -5.92 -0.21 -1.16
C PHE A 76 -4.81 -0.27 -2.21
N ILE A 77 -4.41 -1.48 -2.58
CA ILE A 77 -3.40 -1.73 -3.62
C ILE A 77 -3.87 -2.85 -4.54
N GLN A 78 -3.27 -2.96 -5.71
CA GLN A 78 -3.57 -4.02 -6.66
C GLN A 78 -3.11 -5.38 -6.13
N ASP A 79 -1.86 -5.44 -5.67
CA ASP A 79 -1.27 -6.62 -5.07
C ASP A 79 -0.04 -6.20 -4.26
N GLU A 80 0.52 -7.14 -3.49
CA GLU A 80 1.62 -6.81 -2.58
C GLU A 80 2.90 -6.34 -3.28
N THR A 81 3.08 -6.69 -4.56
CA THR A 81 4.29 -6.28 -5.29
C THR A 81 4.36 -4.77 -5.48
N ARG A 82 3.22 -4.07 -5.34
CA ARG A 82 3.19 -2.62 -5.44
C ARG A 82 3.92 -1.95 -4.29
N LEU A 83 4.01 -2.62 -3.15
CA LEU A 83 4.73 -2.09 -1.99
C LEU A 83 6.24 -2.31 -2.08
N GLY A 84 6.69 -3.12 -3.02
CA GLY A 84 8.10 -3.38 -3.22
C GLY A 84 8.39 -4.87 -3.27
N ARG A 85 9.67 -5.20 -3.32
CA ARG A 85 10.14 -6.59 -3.34
C ARG A 85 11.12 -6.81 -2.21
N GLY A 86 11.13 -8.03 -1.68
CA GLY A 86 12.11 -8.42 -0.66
C GLY A 86 12.11 -7.50 0.53
N ASN A 87 13.29 -6.98 0.89
CA ASN A 87 13.45 -6.15 2.07
C ASN A 87 12.69 -4.84 1.99
N ALA A 88 12.57 -4.27 0.79
CA ALA A 88 11.81 -3.03 0.63
C ALA A 88 10.34 -3.23 0.98
N ARG A 89 9.76 -4.35 0.54
CA ARG A 89 8.38 -4.69 0.87
C ARG A 89 8.21 -4.86 2.38
N MET A 90 9.15 -5.55 3.01
CA MET A 90 9.08 -5.78 4.46
C MET A 90 9.17 -4.47 5.24
N ALA A 91 10.03 -3.55 4.81
CA ALA A 91 10.15 -2.26 5.46
C ALA A 91 8.85 -1.46 5.39
N VAL A 92 8.22 -1.45 4.23
CA VAL A 92 6.94 -0.74 4.06
C VAL A 92 5.84 -1.38 4.91
N LEU A 93 5.75 -2.71 4.89
CA LEU A 93 4.76 -3.42 5.70
C LEU A 93 4.96 -3.16 7.19
N HIS A 94 6.21 -3.12 7.63
CA HIS A 94 6.52 -2.82 9.03
C HIS A 94 5.98 -1.44 9.44
N LEU A 95 6.21 -0.43 8.60
CA LEU A 95 5.72 0.92 8.88
C LEU A 95 4.20 0.96 8.91
N LEU A 96 3.55 0.28 7.99
CA LEU A 96 2.09 0.25 7.92
C LEU A 96 1.48 -0.44 9.15
N ILE A 97 2.04 -1.56 9.54
CA ILE A 97 1.56 -2.29 10.72
C ILE A 97 1.76 -1.47 11.98
N LYS A 98 2.90 -0.78 12.09
CA LYS A 98 3.19 0.08 13.23
C LYS A 98 2.17 1.20 13.38
N GLN A 99 1.59 1.66 12.28
CA GLN A 99 0.56 2.69 12.26
C GLN A 99 -0.86 2.12 12.28
N ASP A 100 -0.99 0.83 12.53
CA ASP A 100 -2.28 0.12 12.55
C ASP A 100 -3.05 0.23 11.23
N VAL A 101 -2.34 0.18 10.12
CA VAL A 101 -2.94 0.25 8.79
C VAL A 101 -3.30 -1.15 8.31
N THR A 102 -4.54 -1.30 7.84
CA THR A 102 -4.98 -2.51 7.15
C THR A 102 -4.82 -2.30 5.65
N VAL A 103 -4.17 -3.25 4.98
CA VAL A 103 -3.94 -3.19 3.54
C VAL A 103 -4.91 -4.14 2.84
N TYR A 104 -5.69 -3.60 1.90
CA TYR A 104 -6.58 -4.40 1.06
C TYR A 104 -5.94 -4.60 -0.30
N SER A 105 -5.94 -5.84 -0.77
CA SER A 105 -5.39 -6.22 -2.06
C SER A 105 -6.52 -6.63 -2.99
N LEU A 106 -6.60 -5.99 -4.16
CA LEU A 106 -7.62 -6.34 -5.15
C LEU A 106 -7.44 -7.78 -5.64
N ASN A 107 -6.21 -8.20 -5.86
CA ASN A 107 -5.92 -9.57 -6.31
C ASN A 107 -6.40 -10.63 -5.32
N GLU A 108 -6.34 -10.33 -4.04
CA GLU A 108 -6.76 -11.26 -3.00
C GLU A 108 -8.22 -11.07 -2.61
N ALA A 109 -8.86 -10.04 -3.16
CA ALA A 109 -10.25 -9.69 -2.87
C ALA A 109 -10.51 -9.52 -1.37
N GLY A 110 -9.54 -8.97 -0.65
CA GLY A 110 -9.67 -8.76 0.79
C GLY A 110 -8.39 -8.24 1.40
N PRO A 111 -8.31 -8.27 2.74
CA PRO A 111 -7.09 -7.83 3.43
C PRO A 111 -5.90 -8.67 3.02
N LEU A 112 -4.75 -8.03 2.91
CA LEU A 112 -3.51 -8.69 2.56
C LEU A 112 -3.11 -9.68 3.65
N ALA A 113 -2.93 -10.94 3.27
CA ALA A 113 -2.51 -11.98 4.19
C ALA A 113 -0.98 -12.09 4.18
N LEU A 114 -0.39 -12.08 5.36
CA LEU A 114 1.04 -12.30 5.51
C LEU A 114 1.29 -13.78 5.78
N ASN A 115 2.35 -14.35 5.18
CA ASN A 115 2.72 -15.70 5.49
C ASN A 115 3.47 -15.74 6.83
N GLU A 116 3.73 -16.94 7.33
CA GLU A 116 4.38 -17.10 8.64
C GLU A 116 5.77 -16.48 8.69
N MET A 117 6.51 -16.58 7.59
CA MET A 117 7.85 -16.00 7.51
C MET A 117 7.80 -14.49 7.60
N ASP A 118 6.88 -13.85 6.87
CA ASP A 118 6.72 -12.41 6.92
C ASP A 118 6.35 -11.94 8.32
N THR A 119 5.43 -12.64 8.97
CA THR A 119 5.01 -12.30 10.32
C THR A 119 6.17 -12.40 11.30
N MET A 120 6.97 -13.45 11.21
CA MET A 120 8.13 -13.63 12.06
C MET A 120 9.17 -12.54 11.86
N LEU A 121 9.44 -12.16 10.60
CA LEU A 121 10.40 -11.10 10.32
C LEU A 121 9.93 -9.76 10.87
N LEU A 122 8.64 -9.47 10.77
CA LEU A 122 8.07 -8.23 11.31
C LEU A 122 8.17 -8.20 12.83
N GLU A 123 7.95 -9.33 13.49
CA GLU A 123 8.10 -9.43 14.94
C GLU A 123 9.55 -9.18 15.37
N ILE A 124 10.50 -9.73 14.62
CA ILE A 124 11.92 -9.52 14.90
C ILE A 124 12.28 -8.06 14.74
N LEU A 125 11.80 -7.40 13.69
CA LEU A 125 12.06 -5.97 13.48
C LEU A 125 11.51 -5.12 14.61
N ALA A 126 10.33 -5.46 15.11
CA ALA A 126 9.75 -4.74 16.24
C ALA A 126 10.61 -4.88 17.50
N ILE A 127 11.11 -6.08 17.74
CA ILE A 127 12.01 -6.32 18.89
C ILE A 127 13.29 -5.51 18.77
N VAL A 128 13.90 -5.50 17.58
CA VAL A 128 15.13 -4.74 17.34
C VAL A 128 14.91 -3.25 17.60
N GLU A 129 13.77 -2.71 17.19
CA GLU A 129 13.45 -1.30 17.43
C GLU A 129 13.37 -0.95 18.90
N GLU A 130 12.87 -1.85 19.74
CA GLU A 130 12.77 -1.59 21.17
C GLU A 130 14.14 -1.42 21.85
N TYR A 131 15.17 -1.98 21.24
CA TYR A 131 16.52 -1.94 21.81
C TYR A 131 17.43 -0.87 21.21
N GLN A 132 16.87 0.01 20.40
CA GLN A 132 17.65 1.13 19.85
C GLN A 132 17.41 2.45 20.64
#